data_c980752ffb79e314967a45d8e7857f75
#
_entry.id   c980752ffb79e314967a45d8e7857f75
#
_cell.length_a   1.000
_cell.length_b   1.000
_cell.length_c   1.000
_cell.angle_alpha   90.00
_cell.angle_beta   90.00
_cell.angle_gamma   90.00
#
_symmetry.space_group_name_H-M   'P 1'
#
loop_
_entity.id
_entity.type
_entity.pdbx_description
1 polymer ?
#
loop_
_entity_poly.entity_id
_entity_poly.type
_entity_poly.pdbx_seq_one_letter_code
_entity_poly.pdbx_strand_id
1 'polypeptide(L)'
;MTPFRTALLNSVFRILTILVLAPFISKIEKLVFILIKDTEEDNEEQADFDLLEERFLNYPPLAISQSQLAVNGMAKNARKNIMRAFALLSDFSDSKFNKIQEKENLIDKYEDKLGTYLMQLSMHDLTPDQAKQTSKFLHTISDFERLGDHAEIGRAHV
;
A
#
# COMPACT_ATOMS: atom_id res chain seq x y z
N MET A 1 22.26 22.34 -45.46
CA MET A 1 22.43 22.59 -44.03
C MET A 1 23.35 21.54 -43.44
N THR A 2 24.43 21.92 -42.77
CA THR A 2 25.40 20.96 -42.24
C THR A 2 24.79 20.18 -41.07
N PRO A 3 25.01 18.88 -40.95
CA PRO A 3 24.43 18.04 -39.86
C PRO A 3 24.72 18.57 -38.45
N PHE A 4 25.82 19.32 -38.30
CA PHE A 4 26.17 19.99 -37.04
C PHE A 4 25.18 21.10 -36.64
N ARG A 5 24.65 21.88 -37.58
CA ARG A 5 23.68 22.94 -37.28
C ARG A 5 22.33 22.39 -36.83
N THR A 6 21.89 21.28 -37.42
CA THR A 6 20.65 20.59 -36.99
C THR A 6 20.78 19.95 -35.62
N ALA A 7 21.93 19.35 -35.31
CA ALA A 7 22.20 18.80 -33.96
C ALA A 7 22.24 19.90 -32.90
N LEU A 8 22.90 21.03 -33.19
CA LEU A 8 22.96 22.17 -32.25
C LEU A 8 21.59 22.78 -32.00
N LEU A 9 20.79 23.00 -33.04
CA LEU A 9 19.41 23.49 -32.93
C LEU A 9 18.54 22.55 -32.08
N ASN A 10 18.67 21.23 -32.29
CA ASN A 10 17.90 20.25 -31.51
C ASN A 10 18.33 20.26 -30.03
N SER A 11 19.61 20.39 -29.73
CA SER A 11 20.10 20.49 -28.34
C SER A 11 19.63 21.77 -27.63
N VAL A 12 19.70 22.90 -28.30
CA VAL A 12 19.23 24.18 -27.79
C VAL A 12 17.71 24.13 -27.53
N PHE A 13 16.93 23.55 -28.45
CA PHE A 13 15.49 23.39 -28.28
C PHE A 13 15.14 22.51 -27.07
N ARG A 14 15.85 21.39 -26.87
CA ARG A 14 15.65 20.50 -25.71
C ARG A 14 15.97 21.22 -24.40
N ILE A 15 17.08 21.96 -24.33
CA ILE A 15 17.43 22.72 -23.12
C ILE A 15 16.38 23.77 -22.82
N LEU A 16 15.89 24.47 -23.82
CA LEU A 16 14.86 25.50 -23.66
C LEU A 16 13.52 24.90 -23.23
N THR A 17 13.16 23.74 -23.76
CA THR A 17 11.96 23.00 -23.33
C THR A 17 12.06 22.57 -21.87
N ILE A 18 13.21 22.07 -21.43
CA ILE A 18 13.43 21.69 -20.03
C ILE A 18 13.34 22.91 -19.11
N LEU A 19 13.97 24.03 -19.49
CA LEU A 19 13.93 25.28 -18.71
C LEU A 19 12.50 25.85 -18.57
N VAL A 20 11.68 25.72 -19.61
CA VAL A 20 10.28 26.18 -19.58
C VAL A 20 9.38 25.23 -18.78
N LEU A 21 9.59 23.90 -18.92
CA LEU A 21 8.75 22.89 -18.25
C LEU A 21 9.13 22.65 -16.80
N ALA A 22 10.42 22.81 -16.42
CA ALA A 22 10.90 22.55 -15.05
C ALA A 22 10.08 23.25 -13.95
N PRO A 23 9.72 24.55 -14.02
CA PRO A 23 8.92 25.20 -13.00
C PRO A 23 7.46 24.73 -12.97
N PHE A 24 6.97 24.08 -14.06
CA PHE A 24 5.61 23.54 -14.10
C PHE A 24 5.50 22.17 -13.44
N ILE A 25 6.60 21.41 -13.34
CA ILE A 25 6.60 20.07 -12.73
C ILE A 25 6.08 20.15 -11.29
N SER A 26 6.59 21.06 -10.47
CA SER A 26 6.15 21.23 -9.08
C SER A 26 4.70 21.71 -8.93
N LYS A 27 4.18 22.42 -9.93
CA LYS A 27 2.77 22.84 -9.95
C LYS A 27 1.85 21.70 -10.37
N ILE A 28 2.28 20.91 -11.36
CA ILE A 28 1.57 19.71 -11.80
C ILE A 28 1.55 18.67 -10.68
N GLU A 29 2.66 18.45 -9.99
CA GLU A 29 2.76 17.58 -8.81
C GLU A 29 1.75 17.99 -7.74
N LYS A 30 1.70 19.27 -7.35
CA LYS A 30 0.71 19.78 -6.39
C LYS A 30 -0.73 19.63 -6.88
N LEU A 31 -0.99 19.87 -8.17
CA LEU A 31 -2.31 19.70 -8.76
C LEU A 31 -2.74 18.23 -8.75
N VAL A 32 -1.83 17.31 -9.08
CA VAL A 32 -2.04 15.88 -9.04
C VAL A 32 -2.36 15.43 -7.60
N PHE A 33 -1.60 15.88 -6.60
CA PHE A 33 -1.87 15.59 -5.18
C PHE A 33 -3.22 16.13 -4.69
N ILE A 34 -3.71 17.24 -5.24
CA ILE A 34 -5.04 17.79 -4.91
C ILE A 34 -6.17 16.98 -5.58
N LEU A 35 -5.95 16.54 -6.83
CA LEU A 35 -6.98 15.80 -7.59
C LEU A 35 -7.07 14.31 -7.21
N ILE A 36 -5.94 13.70 -6.81
CA ILE A 36 -5.81 12.24 -6.61
C ILE A 36 -5.79 11.86 -5.12
N LYS A 37 -6.20 12.77 -4.23
CA LYS A 37 -6.05 12.62 -2.77
C LYS A 37 -6.71 11.35 -2.18
N ASP A 38 -7.74 10.80 -2.83
CA ASP A 38 -8.41 9.56 -2.40
C ASP A 38 -8.07 8.35 -3.31
N THR A 39 -7.60 8.56 -4.52
CA THR A 39 -7.32 7.52 -5.51
C THR A 39 -5.96 6.82 -5.32
N GLU A 40 -4.99 7.44 -4.64
CA GLU A 40 -3.67 6.83 -4.39
C GLU A 40 -3.75 5.71 -3.35
N GLU A 41 -4.56 5.88 -2.29
CA GLU A 41 -4.73 4.82 -1.28
C GLU A 41 -5.40 3.59 -1.89
N ASP A 42 -6.45 3.74 -2.70
CA ASP A 42 -7.16 2.62 -3.34
C ASP A 42 -6.27 1.90 -4.37
N ASN A 43 -5.43 2.62 -5.10
CA ASN A 43 -4.47 2.03 -6.04
C ASN A 43 -3.33 1.29 -5.34
N GLU A 44 -2.81 1.81 -4.21
CA GLU A 44 -1.81 1.12 -3.38
C GLU A 44 -2.38 -0.19 -2.83
N GLU A 45 -3.65 -0.17 -2.35
CA GLU A 45 -4.35 -1.34 -1.82
C GLU A 45 -4.55 -2.42 -2.88
N GLN A 46 -5.00 -2.04 -4.07
CA GLN A 46 -5.15 -2.99 -5.18
C GLN A 46 -3.80 -3.55 -5.63
N ALA A 47 -2.76 -2.73 -5.69
CA ALA A 47 -1.41 -3.16 -6.02
C ALA A 47 -0.88 -4.19 -5.01
N ASP A 48 -1.13 -4.01 -3.71
CA ASP A 48 -0.74 -4.97 -2.68
C ASP A 48 -1.44 -6.34 -2.86
N PHE A 49 -2.72 -6.35 -3.27
CA PHE A 49 -3.44 -7.58 -3.56
C PHE A 49 -2.98 -8.26 -4.85
N ASP A 50 -2.59 -7.48 -5.85
CA ASP A 50 -2.06 -7.99 -7.12
C ASP A 50 -0.69 -8.68 -6.93
N LEU A 51 0.01 -8.44 -5.81
CA LEU A 51 1.22 -9.17 -5.43
C LEU A 51 0.94 -10.65 -5.09
N LEU A 52 -0.29 -10.99 -4.65
CA LEU A 52 -0.68 -12.31 -4.16
C LEU A 52 -1.22 -13.21 -5.29
N GLU A 53 -0.48 -13.30 -6.39
CA GLU A 53 -0.88 -14.14 -7.52
C GLU A 53 -0.59 -15.63 -7.24
N GLU A 54 -1.56 -16.51 -7.50
CA GLU A 54 -1.46 -17.95 -7.30
C GLU A 54 -0.27 -18.58 -8.07
N ARG A 55 0.11 -18.01 -9.23
CA ARG A 55 1.26 -18.49 -10.01
C ARG A 55 2.58 -18.45 -9.26
N PHE A 56 2.72 -17.54 -8.27
CA PHE A 56 3.93 -17.42 -7.47
C PHE A 56 4.05 -18.50 -6.39
N LEU A 57 2.96 -19.18 -6.04
CA LEU A 57 2.97 -20.29 -5.07
C LEU A 57 3.93 -21.42 -5.47
N ASN A 58 4.14 -21.60 -6.79
CA ASN A 58 5.12 -22.57 -7.30
C ASN A 58 6.59 -22.14 -7.11
N TYR A 59 6.82 -20.91 -6.66
CA TYR A 59 8.13 -20.32 -6.38
C TYR A 59 8.17 -19.76 -4.96
N PRO A 60 8.30 -20.58 -3.90
CA PRO A 60 8.14 -20.15 -2.51
C PRO A 60 8.95 -18.93 -2.10
N PRO A 61 10.22 -18.74 -2.50
CA PRO A 61 10.97 -17.53 -2.15
C PRO A 61 10.32 -16.26 -2.68
N LEU A 62 9.77 -16.30 -3.90
CA LEU A 62 9.08 -15.17 -4.49
C LEU A 62 7.73 -14.92 -3.80
N ALA A 63 6.95 -15.97 -3.58
CA ALA A 63 5.68 -15.89 -2.85
C ALA A 63 5.84 -15.27 -1.46
N ILE A 64 6.87 -15.67 -0.71
CA ILE A 64 7.21 -15.09 0.59
C ILE A 64 7.58 -13.61 0.48
N SER A 65 8.39 -13.25 -0.51
CA SER A 65 8.78 -11.86 -0.74
C SER A 65 7.57 -10.97 -1.07
N GLN A 66 6.67 -11.44 -1.92
CA GLN A 66 5.43 -10.73 -2.27
C GLN A 66 4.49 -10.63 -1.07
N SER A 67 4.33 -11.74 -0.31
CA SER A 67 3.55 -11.71 0.94
C SER A 67 4.09 -10.69 1.93
N GLN A 68 5.42 -10.55 2.05
CA GLN A 68 6.02 -9.55 2.94
C GLN A 68 5.65 -8.12 2.54
N LEU A 69 5.60 -7.81 1.24
CA LEU A 69 5.19 -6.50 0.76
C LEU A 69 3.72 -6.23 1.11
N ALA A 70 2.83 -7.20 0.87
CA ALA A 70 1.41 -7.06 1.22
C ALA A 70 1.19 -6.97 2.74
N VAL A 71 1.93 -7.72 3.58
CA VAL A 71 1.92 -7.59 5.05
C VAL A 71 2.37 -6.17 5.47
N ASN A 72 3.36 -5.59 4.82
CA ASN A 72 3.79 -4.21 5.09
C ASN A 72 2.70 -3.20 4.71
N GLY A 73 1.95 -3.43 3.62
CA GLY A 73 0.78 -2.63 3.23
C GLY A 73 -0.31 -2.68 4.30
N MET A 74 -0.66 -3.89 4.78
CA MET A 74 -1.59 -4.09 5.89
C MET A 74 -1.13 -3.34 7.16
N ALA A 75 0.14 -3.48 7.55
CA ALA A 75 0.71 -2.79 8.71
C ALA A 75 0.61 -1.25 8.60
N LYS A 76 0.86 -0.70 7.40
CA LYS A 76 0.73 0.72 7.11
C LYS A 76 -0.72 1.20 7.31
N ASN A 77 -1.71 0.41 6.84
CA ASN A 77 -3.13 0.71 6.99
C ASN A 77 -3.58 0.59 8.45
N ALA A 78 -3.22 -0.47 9.16
CA ALA A 78 -3.53 -0.66 10.58
C ALA A 78 -2.97 0.49 11.44
N ARG A 79 -1.70 0.88 11.21
CA ARG A 79 -1.10 2.01 11.89
C ARG A 79 -1.85 3.32 11.63
N LYS A 80 -2.20 3.61 10.36
CA LYS A 80 -2.97 4.81 10.01
C LYS A 80 -4.33 4.81 10.70
N ASN A 81 -5.01 3.65 10.76
CA ASN A 81 -6.34 3.52 11.37
C ASN A 81 -6.30 3.78 12.86
N ILE A 82 -5.34 3.22 13.59
CA ILE A 82 -5.12 3.51 15.02
C ILE A 82 -4.86 4.98 15.27
N MET A 83 -4.01 5.63 14.48
CA MET A 83 -3.74 7.05 14.64
C MET A 83 -4.99 7.91 14.40
N ARG A 84 -5.86 7.49 13.46
CA ARG A 84 -7.17 8.13 13.26
C ARG A 84 -8.10 7.92 14.47
N ALA A 85 -8.11 6.73 15.05
CA ALA A 85 -8.90 6.43 16.25
C ALA A 85 -8.47 7.30 17.45
N PHE A 86 -7.16 7.46 17.67
CA PHE A 86 -6.68 8.38 18.71
C PHE A 86 -7.05 9.84 18.45
N ALA A 87 -6.98 10.29 17.19
CA ALA A 87 -7.40 11.65 16.84
C ALA A 87 -8.92 11.86 17.04
N LEU A 88 -9.73 10.82 16.87
CA LEU A 88 -11.18 10.87 17.10
C LEU A 88 -11.55 11.10 18.56
N LEU A 89 -10.72 10.62 19.52
CA LEU A 89 -10.95 10.87 20.96
C LEU A 89 -10.89 12.36 21.32
N SER A 90 -10.14 13.15 20.57
CA SER A 90 -10.00 14.60 20.80
C SER A 90 -11.01 15.45 20.04
N ASP A 91 -11.46 14.96 18.89
CA ASP A 91 -12.38 15.70 18.00
C ASP A 91 -13.25 14.70 17.23
N PHE A 92 -14.39 14.36 17.85
CA PHE A 92 -15.35 13.41 17.29
C PHE A 92 -16.07 13.97 16.08
N SER A 93 -16.15 13.15 15.01
CA SER A 93 -16.93 13.43 13.81
C SER A 93 -17.38 12.12 13.17
N ASP A 94 -18.65 12.04 12.78
CA ASP A 94 -19.21 10.86 12.10
C ASP A 94 -18.47 10.54 10.80
N SER A 95 -18.04 11.56 10.07
CA SER A 95 -17.24 11.37 8.84
C SER A 95 -15.87 10.73 9.10
N LYS A 96 -15.20 11.13 10.19
CA LYS A 96 -13.92 10.52 10.61
C LYS A 96 -14.13 9.09 11.08
N PHE A 97 -15.24 8.84 11.77
CA PHE A 97 -15.61 7.51 12.24
C PHE A 97 -15.87 6.55 11.07
N ASN A 98 -16.68 6.96 10.07
CA ASN A 98 -16.93 6.14 8.89
C ASN A 98 -15.64 5.77 8.16
N LYS A 99 -14.65 6.68 8.10
CA LYS A 99 -13.32 6.37 7.53
C LYS A 99 -12.56 5.32 8.33
N ILE A 100 -12.73 5.25 9.65
CA ILE A 100 -12.13 4.20 10.49
C ILE A 100 -12.75 2.85 10.16
N GLN A 101 -14.08 2.78 10.02
CA GLN A 101 -14.79 1.55 9.64
C GLN A 101 -14.41 1.07 8.23
N GLU A 102 -14.30 1.99 7.26
CA GLU A 102 -13.86 1.64 5.90
C GLU A 102 -12.45 1.02 5.91
N LYS A 103 -11.55 1.54 6.74
CA LYS A 103 -10.17 1.03 6.84
C LYS A 103 -10.06 -0.23 7.68
N GLU A 104 -10.95 -0.45 8.62
CA GLU A 104 -11.07 -1.72 9.35
C GLU A 104 -11.53 -2.82 8.39
N ASN A 105 -12.60 -2.64 7.63
CA ASN A 105 -13.03 -3.57 6.58
C ASN A 105 -11.92 -3.87 5.54
N LEU A 106 -11.02 -2.92 5.30
CA LEU A 106 -9.87 -3.15 4.44
C LEU A 106 -8.82 -4.02 5.12
N ILE A 107 -8.55 -3.82 6.42
CA ILE A 107 -7.61 -4.63 7.20
C ILE A 107 -8.08 -6.08 7.25
N ASP A 108 -9.37 -6.31 7.45
CA ASP A 108 -10.00 -7.65 7.38
C ASP A 108 -9.79 -8.30 6.02
N LYS A 109 -9.99 -7.52 4.95
CA LYS A 109 -9.76 -8.01 3.59
C LYS A 109 -8.29 -8.38 3.34
N TYR A 110 -7.35 -7.68 3.95
CA TYR A 110 -5.93 -8.08 3.92
C TYR A 110 -5.72 -9.40 4.68
N GLU A 111 -6.31 -9.55 5.87
CA GLU A 111 -6.21 -10.76 6.68
C GLU A 111 -6.72 -11.96 5.91
N ASP A 112 -7.93 -11.89 5.35
CA ASP A 112 -8.55 -12.96 4.57
C ASP A 112 -7.69 -13.36 3.35
N LYS A 113 -7.26 -12.39 2.54
CA LYS A 113 -6.50 -12.67 1.33
C LYS A 113 -5.10 -13.19 1.62
N LEU A 114 -4.38 -12.54 2.54
CA LEU A 114 -3.05 -12.98 2.96
C LEU A 114 -3.11 -14.32 3.68
N GLY A 115 -4.08 -14.51 4.57
CA GLY A 115 -4.28 -15.76 5.29
C GLY A 115 -4.49 -16.93 4.32
N THR A 116 -5.42 -16.77 3.37
CA THR A 116 -5.68 -17.77 2.33
C THR A 116 -4.43 -18.07 1.50
N TYR A 117 -3.73 -17.05 1.04
CA TYR A 117 -2.53 -17.20 0.23
C TYR A 117 -1.38 -17.89 0.98
N LEU A 118 -1.12 -17.48 2.22
CA LEU A 118 -0.08 -18.07 3.07
C LEU A 118 -0.41 -19.50 3.48
N MET A 119 -1.69 -19.83 3.69
CA MET A 119 -2.13 -21.21 3.91
C MET A 119 -1.90 -22.07 2.67
N GLN A 120 -2.23 -21.59 1.48
CA GLN A 120 -1.93 -22.29 0.23
C GLN A 120 -0.42 -22.47 0.06
N LEU A 121 0.37 -21.44 0.32
CA LEU A 121 1.83 -21.51 0.26
C LEU A 121 2.39 -22.56 1.23
N SER A 122 1.81 -22.73 2.42
CA SER A 122 2.23 -23.70 3.41
C SER A 122 2.02 -25.17 2.99
N MET A 123 1.20 -25.41 1.95
CA MET A 123 0.97 -26.74 1.37
C MET A 123 2.05 -27.15 0.35
N HIS A 124 2.93 -26.21 -0.02
CA HIS A 124 4.06 -26.48 -0.91
C HIS A 124 5.29 -26.94 -0.12
N ASP A 125 6.26 -27.52 -0.84
CA ASP A 125 7.54 -27.96 -0.26
C ASP A 125 8.39 -26.76 0.18
N LEU A 126 8.22 -26.33 1.42
CA LEU A 126 8.95 -25.22 2.02
C LEU A 126 10.19 -25.71 2.77
N THR A 127 11.28 -24.97 2.68
CA THR A 127 12.40 -25.15 3.60
C THR A 127 11.97 -24.77 5.04
N PRO A 128 12.68 -25.25 6.09
CA PRO A 128 12.36 -24.89 7.48
C PRO A 128 12.30 -23.36 7.72
N ASP A 129 13.20 -22.58 7.09
CA ASP A 129 13.21 -21.13 7.22
C ASP A 129 12.01 -20.48 6.53
N GLN A 130 11.63 -20.99 5.36
CA GLN A 130 10.44 -20.51 4.64
C GLN A 130 9.15 -20.83 5.41
N ALA A 131 9.01 -22.03 5.95
CA ALA A 131 7.88 -22.41 6.78
C ALA A 131 7.77 -21.53 8.03
N LYS A 132 8.91 -21.22 8.67
CA LYS A 132 8.98 -20.31 9.81
C LYS A 132 8.56 -18.89 9.43
N GLN A 133 8.99 -18.37 8.28
CA GLN A 133 8.58 -17.05 7.81
C GLN A 133 7.08 -17.00 7.49
N THR A 134 6.55 -18.00 6.79
CA THR A 134 5.12 -18.12 6.48
C THR A 134 4.27 -18.15 7.75
N SER A 135 4.67 -18.96 8.74
CA SER A 135 4.00 -19.01 10.06
C SER A 135 4.06 -17.65 10.78
N LYS A 136 5.21 -16.98 10.74
CA LYS A 136 5.35 -15.65 11.33
C LYS A 136 4.39 -14.63 10.67
N PHE A 137 4.25 -14.65 9.35
CA PHE A 137 3.31 -13.76 8.66
C PHE A 137 1.87 -14.05 9.05
N LEU A 138 1.45 -15.32 9.14
CA LEU A 138 0.11 -15.71 9.58
C LEU A 138 -0.22 -15.16 10.98
N HIS A 139 0.72 -15.23 11.93
CA HIS A 139 0.52 -14.62 13.24
C HIS A 139 0.48 -13.08 13.17
N THR A 140 1.34 -12.49 12.35
CA THR A 140 1.44 -11.01 12.25
C THR A 140 0.18 -10.39 11.64
N ILE A 141 -0.44 -11.02 10.62
CA ILE A 141 -1.68 -10.50 10.02
C ILE A 141 -2.84 -10.55 11.01
N SER A 142 -2.95 -11.63 11.80
CA SER A 142 -3.97 -11.74 12.85
C SER A 142 -3.75 -10.70 13.97
N ASP A 143 -2.50 -10.37 14.30
CA ASP A 143 -2.22 -9.30 15.26
C ASP A 143 -2.62 -7.91 14.71
N PHE A 144 -2.45 -7.67 13.40
CA PHE A 144 -2.86 -6.41 12.77
C PHE A 144 -4.37 -6.29 12.62
N GLU A 145 -5.09 -7.37 12.35
CA GLU A 145 -6.55 -7.40 12.35
C GLU A 145 -7.07 -7.03 13.75
N ARG A 146 -6.62 -7.73 14.81
CA ARG A 146 -6.99 -7.40 16.20
C ARG A 146 -6.69 -5.95 16.59
N LEU A 147 -5.64 -5.39 16.00
CA LEU A 147 -5.29 -3.99 16.19
C LEU A 147 -6.31 -3.06 15.51
N GLY A 148 -6.85 -3.46 14.35
CA GLY A 148 -7.94 -2.80 13.64
C GLY A 148 -9.23 -2.81 14.47
N ASP A 149 -9.62 -3.98 14.97
CA ASP A 149 -10.77 -4.18 15.85
C ASP A 149 -10.73 -3.26 17.08
N HIS A 150 -9.58 -3.17 17.74
CA HIS A 150 -9.44 -2.29 18.90
C HIS A 150 -9.59 -0.81 18.56
N ALA A 151 -9.29 -0.39 17.34
CA ALA A 151 -9.52 0.98 16.89
C ALA A 151 -11.03 1.28 16.77
N GLU A 152 -11.86 0.28 16.45
CA GLU A 152 -13.31 0.40 16.38
C GLU A 152 -13.96 0.38 17.78
N ILE A 153 -13.53 -0.56 18.66
CA ILE A 153 -14.10 -0.74 20.02
C ILE A 153 -13.91 0.51 20.91
N GLY A 154 -12.89 1.33 20.67
CA GLY A 154 -12.67 2.58 21.39
C GLY A 154 -13.89 3.53 21.39
N ARG A 155 -14.89 3.29 20.53
CA ARG A 155 -16.18 3.99 20.51
C ARG A 155 -17.16 3.57 21.60
N ALA A 156 -17.14 2.31 22.03
CA ALA A 156 -18.18 1.76 22.93
C ALA A 156 -18.14 2.35 24.35
N HIS A 157 -17.14 3.16 24.66
CA HIS A 157 -16.90 3.75 25.99
C HIS A 157 -16.84 5.29 25.99
N VAL A 158 -17.26 5.97 24.90
CA VAL A 158 -17.44 7.42 24.85
C VAL A 158 -18.90 7.76 24.63
#